data_820c88ce2d3918f1b45696c3b42ce551
#
_entry.id   820c88ce2d3918f1b45696c3b42ce551
#
_cell.length_a   1.000
_cell.length_b   1.000
_cell.length_c   1.000
_cell.angle_alpha   90.00
_cell.angle_beta   90.00
_cell.angle_gamma   90.00
#
_symmetry.space_group_name_H-M   'P 1'
#
loop_
_entity.id
_entity.type
_entity.pdbx_description
1 polymer ?
#
loop_
_entity_poly.entity_id
_entity_poly.type
_entity_poly.pdbx_seq_one_letter_code
_entity_poly.pdbx_strand_id
1 'polypeptide(L)'
;MSDEMSHESSGESSGEMSDEPNASAGWIRLLLPATSANLGSGFDAAAVALDFYLEIEAEPAAEFAIHATGLDREVCGKLEDNLILDIYRHLLEIHERPVVPLTIHMVNGIPLGMGCGSSAAGRLAAIVLANHFGELDWTSERILEEACVLEGHPDNAAACWLGGFVTAACEGTTVHLARVVPSPDWRALLVLPAEPVLTSDARALLPESYGRADVVANIQAVSLLGLAFGLARGDLLRVAMQDRIHQPYRTEICPLLPLLLPLAGGNGILGAALSGAGPAVLVVVASEKDLPEASTAIRNAMEGFTEAELVVCRFVRDGAKDLVETQQV
;
A
#
# COMPACT_ATOMS: atom_id res chain seq x y z
N MET A 1 45.27 -75.05 -13.65
CA MET A 1 44.01 -74.52 -14.24
C MET A 1 43.77 -73.20 -13.55
N SER A 2 44.14 -72.23 -14.26
CA SER A 2 44.15 -70.77 -13.94
C SER A 2 42.83 -70.18 -14.26
N ASP A 3 42.24 -69.41 -13.34
CA ASP A 3 41.16 -68.48 -13.62
C ASP A 3 41.61 -67.07 -13.24
N GLU A 4 41.74 -66.26 -14.28
CA GLU A 4 42.00 -64.84 -14.21
C GLU A 4 40.68 -64.10 -13.84
N MET A 5 40.69 -63.33 -12.78
CA MET A 5 39.63 -62.41 -12.47
C MET A 5 40.06 -61.00 -12.91
N SER A 6 39.38 -60.49 -13.94
CA SER A 6 39.46 -59.13 -14.42
C SER A 6 38.73 -58.15 -13.48
N HIS A 7 39.46 -57.15 -12.97
CA HIS A 7 38.90 -55.99 -12.26
C HIS A 7 38.37 -55.00 -13.28
N GLU A 8 37.05 -54.78 -13.32
CA GLU A 8 36.42 -53.62 -13.92
C GLU A 8 36.39 -52.43 -12.90
N SER A 9 37.06 -51.37 -13.25
CA SER A 9 37.00 -50.09 -12.55
C SER A 9 35.75 -49.34 -12.95
N SER A 10 34.78 -49.22 -12.04
CA SER A 10 33.66 -48.32 -12.17
C SER A 10 34.12 -46.90 -11.91
N GLY A 11 34.15 -46.08 -12.98
CA GLY A 11 34.36 -44.64 -12.88
C GLY A 11 33.08 -43.99 -12.35
N GLU A 12 33.15 -43.40 -11.15
CA GLU A 12 32.17 -42.48 -10.65
C GLU A 12 32.30 -41.15 -11.41
N SER A 13 31.35 -40.86 -12.28
CA SER A 13 31.19 -39.53 -12.84
C SER A 13 30.46 -38.65 -11.81
N SER A 14 31.25 -37.83 -11.11
CA SER A 14 30.70 -36.70 -10.36
C SER A 14 30.09 -35.69 -11.34
N GLY A 15 28.78 -35.75 -11.49
CA GLY A 15 28.04 -34.70 -12.17
C GLY A 15 28.14 -33.41 -11.34
N GLU A 16 28.95 -32.48 -11.81
CA GLU A 16 28.86 -31.10 -11.37
C GLU A 16 27.46 -30.61 -11.80
N MET A 17 26.60 -30.40 -10.79
CA MET A 17 25.38 -29.63 -10.98
C MET A 17 25.82 -28.20 -11.32
N SER A 18 25.59 -27.79 -12.54
CA SER A 18 25.79 -26.42 -12.97
C SER A 18 24.77 -25.54 -12.22
N ASP A 19 25.25 -24.76 -11.27
CA ASP A 19 24.53 -23.63 -10.65
C ASP A 19 24.39 -22.48 -11.66
N GLU A 20 23.79 -22.74 -12.83
CA GLU A 20 23.31 -21.65 -13.65
C GLU A 20 21.96 -21.21 -13.09
N PRO A 21 21.74 -19.91 -12.74
CA PRO A 21 20.45 -19.43 -12.31
C PRO A 21 19.43 -19.70 -13.42
N ASN A 22 18.34 -20.33 -13.03
CA ASN A 22 17.27 -20.71 -13.94
C ASN A 22 16.69 -19.43 -14.60
N ALA A 23 17.06 -19.15 -15.84
CA ALA A 23 16.65 -17.98 -16.62
C ALA A 23 15.25 -18.15 -17.22
N SER A 24 14.37 -18.96 -16.60
CA SER A 24 13.04 -19.26 -17.16
C SER A 24 11.98 -18.20 -16.87
N ALA A 25 12.16 -17.32 -15.87
CA ALA A 25 11.23 -16.23 -15.63
C ALA A 25 11.60 -15.01 -16.48
N GLY A 26 10.69 -14.61 -17.37
CA GLY A 26 10.82 -13.39 -18.16
C GLY A 26 10.64 -12.12 -17.30
N TRP A 27 10.48 -10.97 -17.96
CA TRP A 27 10.21 -9.72 -17.24
C TRP A 27 8.80 -9.71 -16.61
N ILE A 28 8.65 -8.90 -15.55
CA ILE A 28 7.37 -8.60 -14.91
C ILE A 28 7.19 -7.10 -14.79
N ARG A 29 5.97 -6.61 -15.04
CA ARG A 29 5.56 -5.23 -14.79
C ARG A 29 4.43 -5.17 -13.79
N LEU A 30 4.53 -4.27 -12.82
CA LEU A 30 3.58 -4.06 -11.73
C LEU A 30 3.17 -2.60 -11.70
N LEU A 31 1.88 -2.36 -11.49
CA LEU A 31 1.33 -1.04 -11.24
C LEU A 31 0.56 -1.07 -9.92
N LEU A 32 1.12 -0.46 -8.87
CA LEU A 32 0.60 -0.52 -7.50
C LEU A 32 0.01 0.84 -7.13
N PRO A 33 -1.32 0.93 -6.96
CA PRO A 33 -1.96 2.19 -6.60
C PRO A 33 -1.61 2.63 -5.18
N ALA A 34 -1.52 3.94 -4.99
CA ALA A 34 -1.51 4.56 -3.67
C ALA A 34 -2.81 4.27 -2.93
N THR A 35 -2.77 4.41 -1.61
CA THR A 35 -3.93 4.17 -0.76
C THR A 35 -4.07 5.23 0.32
N SER A 36 -5.31 5.51 0.72
CA SER A 36 -5.60 6.25 1.93
C SER A 36 -6.33 5.32 2.90
N ALA A 37 -5.68 5.01 4.01
CA ALA A 37 -6.20 4.11 5.02
C ALA A 37 -6.85 4.84 6.20
N ASN A 38 -7.52 4.08 7.04
CA ASN A 38 -8.27 4.50 8.23
C ASN A 38 -9.54 5.30 7.92
N LEU A 39 -9.49 6.26 7.02
CA LEU A 39 -10.64 7.09 6.61
C LEU A 39 -11.44 7.63 7.81
N GLY A 40 -10.74 8.02 8.88
CA GLY A 40 -11.30 8.36 10.18
C GLY A 40 -11.61 7.11 11.01
N SER A 41 -12.86 6.71 11.09
CA SER A 41 -13.34 5.66 12.00
C SER A 41 -12.86 4.24 11.69
N GLY A 42 -12.35 3.98 10.50
CA GLY A 42 -11.92 2.64 10.05
C GLY A 42 -10.48 2.29 10.36
N PHE A 43 -9.98 2.68 11.54
CA PHE A 43 -8.62 2.45 11.99
C PHE A 43 -8.19 0.99 11.85
N ASP A 44 -7.06 0.76 11.13
CA ASP A 44 -6.49 -0.55 10.81
C ASP A 44 -7.47 -1.53 10.11
N ALA A 45 -8.58 -1.04 9.56
CA ALA A 45 -9.65 -1.88 9.01
C ALA A 45 -10.16 -1.44 7.63
N ALA A 46 -10.03 -0.17 7.26
CA ALA A 46 -10.58 0.35 6.02
C ALA A 46 -9.59 1.22 5.25
N ALA A 47 -9.57 1.07 3.94
CA ALA A 47 -8.77 1.92 3.04
C ALA A 47 -9.42 2.05 1.66
N VAL A 48 -8.95 3.03 0.90
CA VAL A 48 -9.35 3.27 -0.49
C VAL A 48 -8.13 3.46 -1.38
N ALA A 49 -8.17 2.92 -2.60
CA ALA A 49 -7.12 3.07 -3.59
C ALA A 49 -7.29 4.36 -4.41
N LEU A 50 -6.17 4.99 -4.77
CA LEU A 50 -6.06 6.29 -5.43
C LEU A 50 -5.24 6.19 -6.73
N ASP A 51 -5.48 7.08 -7.69
CA ASP A 51 -4.92 7.05 -9.05
C ASP A 51 -3.51 7.64 -9.22
N PHE A 52 -2.63 7.40 -8.26
CA PHE A 52 -1.20 7.58 -8.42
C PHE A 52 -0.47 6.33 -7.94
N TYR A 53 0.67 6.01 -8.55
CA TYR A 53 1.16 4.64 -8.57
C TYR A 53 2.66 4.55 -8.27
N LEU A 54 3.04 3.41 -7.73
CA LEU A 54 4.37 2.86 -7.84
C LEU A 54 4.37 1.91 -9.04
N GLU A 55 5.17 2.24 -10.08
CA GLU A 55 5.38 1.38 -11.25
C GLU A 55 6.71 0.68 -11.12
N ILE A 56 6.73 -0.62 -11.38
CA ILE A 56 7.94 -1.45 -11.35
C ILE A 56 7.94 -2.32 -12.60
N GLU A 57 9.07 -2.32 -13.30
CA GLU A 57 9.41 -3.30 -14.31
C GLU A 57 10.72 -3.97 -13.87
N ALA A 58 10.72 -5.31 -13.82
CA ALA A 58 11.86 -6.06 -13.33
C ALA A 58 12.17 -7.25 -14.25
N GLU A 59 13.47 -7.52 -14.42
CA GLU A 59 13.98 -8.65 -15.20
C GLU A 59 15.21 -9.26 -14.53
N PRO A 60 15.51 -10.55 -14.76
CA PRO A 60 16.72 -11.19 -14.27
C PRO A 60 17.98 -10.51 -14.82
N ALA A 61 19.00 -10.39 -13.96
CA ALA A 61 20.26 -9.76 -14.29
C ALA A 61 21.44 -10.52 -13.68
N ALA A 62 22.68 -10.13 -14.05
CA ALA A 62 23.88 -10.66 -13.43
C ALA A 62 24.11 -10.12 -12.00
N GLU A 63 23.69 -8.88 -11.75
CA GLU A 63 23.81 -8.17 -10.47
C GLU A 63 22.54 -7.35 -10.21
N PHE A 64 22.26 -7.05 -8.94
CA PHE A 64 21.16 -6.16 -8.60
C PHE A 64 21.42 -4.74 -9.07
N ALA A 65 20.42 -4.13 -9.75
CA ALA A 65 20.40 -2.73 -10.14
C ALA A 65 19.00 -2.14 -9.96
N ILE A 66 18.88 -0.88 -9.49
CA ILE A 66 17.64 -0.13 -9.42
C ILE A 66 17.79 1.20 -10.15
N HIS A 67 16.93 1.43 -11.12
CA HIS A 67 16.82 2.68 -11.85
C HIS A 67 15.53 3.39 -11.45
N ALA A 68 15.59 4.24 -10.42
CA ALA A 68 14.43 4.95 -9.89
C ALA A 68 14.27 6.35 -10.50
N THR A 69 13.02 6.69 -10.82
CA THR A 69 12.58 8.02 -11.25
C THR A 69 11.32 8.43 -10.47
N GLY A 70 10.87 9.68 -10.66
CA GLY A 70 9.69 10.20 -9.93
C GLY A 70 10.04 10.76 -8.55
N LEU A 71 9.09 10.64 -7.61
CA LEU A 71 9.23 11.13 -6.24
C LEU A 71 10.25 10.29 -5.46
N ASP A 72 10.98 10.93 -4.55
CA ASP A 72 11.91 10.27 -3.62
C ASP A 72 12.93 9.31 -4.30
N ARG A 73 13.24 9.54 -5.56
CA ARG A 73 14.09 8.68 -6.40
C ARG A 73 15.45 8.33 -5.77
N GLU A 74 16.02 9.26 -5.00
CA GLU A 74 17.32 9.06 -4.33
C GLU A 74 17.25 8.04 -3.19
N VAL A 75 16.08 7.90 -2.56
CA VAL A 75 15.80 6.88 -1.55
C VAL A 75 15.42 5.57 -2.22
N CYS A 76 14.50 5.62 -3.18
CA CYS A 76 13.97 4.44 -3.89
C CYS A 76 15.04 3.71 -4.71
N GLY A 77 16.06 4.44 -5.24
CA GLY A 77 17.12 3.88 -6.07
C GLY A 77 18.31 3.26 -5.33
N LYS A 78 18.32 3.29 -4.00
CA LYS A 78 19.40 2.65 -3.21
C LYS A 78 19.27 1.13 -3.26
N LEU A 79 20.40 0.45 -3.27
CA LEU A 79 20.47 -1.03 -3.12
C LEU A 79 20.56 -1.45 -1.65
N GLU A 80 21.10 -0.57 -0.81
CA GLU A 80 21.24 -0.78 0.63
C GLU A 80 20.01 -0.24 1.36
N ASP A 81 19.52 -0.95 2.38
CA ASP A 81 18.33 -0.60 3.15
C ASP A 81 17.08 -0.38 2.26
N ASN A 82 16.97 -1.15 1.18
CA ASN A 82 15.86 -1.06 0.24
C ASN A 82 14.75 -2.03 0.62
N LEU A 83 13.60 -1.50 1.02
CA LEU A 83 12.45 -2.27 1.47
C LEU A 83 12.06 -3.41 0.51
N ILE A 84 12.09 -3.14 -0.80
CA ILE A 84 11.69 -4.11 -1.83
C ILE A 84 12.71 -5.23 -1.91
N LEU A 85 14.00 -4.90 -2.01
CA LEU A 85 15.05 -5.91 -2.12
C LEU A 85 15.21 -6.72 -0.84
N ASP A 86 15.08 -6.09 0.33
CA ASP A 86 15.24 -6.77 1.61
C ASP A 86 14.15 -7.81 1.82
N ILE A 87 12.88 -7.46 1.52
CA ILE A 87 11.76 -8.40 1.60
C ILE A 87 11.86 -9.47 0.50
N TYR A 88 12.21 -9.09 -0.74
CA TYR A 88 12.42 -10.03 -1.84
C TYR A 88 13.43 -11.12 -1.47
N ARG A 89 14.60 -10.72 -1.00
CA ARG A 89 15.66 -11.66 -0.58
C ARG A 89 15.22 -12.53 0.61
N HIS A 90 14.63 -11.90 1.62
CA HIS A 90 14.15 -12.60 2.81
C HIS A 90 13.12 -13.68 2.49
N LEU A 91 12.14 -13.38 1.63
CA LEU A 91 11.13 -14.36 1.23
C LEU A 91 11.72 -15.52 0.47
N LEU A 92 12.66 -15.29 -0.45
CA LEU A 92 13.32 -16.37 -1.17
C LEU A 92 14.17 -17.24 -0.23
N GLU A 93 14.85 -16.62 0.72
CA GLU A 93 15.69 -17.31 1.70
C GLU A 93 14.88 -18.24 2.61
N ILE A 94 13.77 -17.75 3.20
CA ILE A 94 12.91 -18.58 4.08
C ILE A 94 12.16 -19.69 3.34
N HIS A 95 11.98 -19.55 2.02
CA HIS A 95 11.35 -20.55 1.16
C HIS A 95 12.38 -21.43 0.41
N GLU A 96 13.66 -21.33 0.79
CA GLU A 96 14.75 -22.14 0.21
C GLU A 96 14.82 -22.03 -1.32
N ARG A 97 14.57 -20.81 -1.86
CA ARG A 97 14.64 -20.50 -3.28
C ARG A 97 15.91 -19.71 -3.60
N PRO A 98 16.53 -19.93 -4.77
CA PRO A 98 17.65 -19.13 -5.22
C PRO A 98 17.29 -17.65 -5.31
N VAL A 99 18.15 -16.76 -4.81
CA VAL A 99 17.98 -15.32 -4.97
C VAL A 99 18.49 -14.93 -6.35
N VAL A 100 17.56 -14.66 -7.27
CA VAL A 100 17.87 -14.18 -8.62
C VAL A 100 18.13 -12.68 -8.57
N PRO A 101 19.30 -12.17 -8.98
CA PRO A 101 19.53 -10.74 -9.09
C PRO A 101 18.63 -10.12 -10.17
N LEU A 102 18.15 -8.90 -9.92
CA LEU A 102 17.20 -8.21 -10.78
C LEU A 102 17.71 -6.83 -11.18
N THR A 103 17.47 -6.46 -12.43
CA THR A 103 17.40 -5.06 -12.83
C THR A 103 15.97 -4.58 -12.64
N ILE A 104 15.78 -3.52 -11.84
CA ILE A 104 14.47 -2.95 -11.51
C ILE A 104 14.40 -1.53 -12.06
N HIS A 105 13.48 -1.26 -12.97
CA HIS A 105 13.08 0.07 -13.40
C HIS A 105 11.86 0.51 -12.60
N MET A 106 11.98 1.62 -11.87
CA MET A 106 10.96 2.10 -10.96
C MET A 106 10.55 3.54 -11.28
N VAL A 107 9.25 3.79 -11.36
CA VAL A 107 8.68 5.15 -11.37
C VAL A 107 7.84 5.31 -10.10
N ASN A 108 8.33 6.08 -9.14
CA ASN A 108 7.60 6.31 -7.90
C ASN A 108 6.73 7.57 -8.00
N GLY A 109 5.40 7.39 -8.01
CA GLY A 109 4.42 8.46 -7.89
C GLY A 109 3.82 8.59 -6.49
N ILE A 110 4.21 7.74 -5.52
CA ILE A 110 3.64 7.72 -4.16
C ILE A 110 4.62 8.40 -3.18
N PRO A 111 4.28 9.56 -2.60
CA PRO A 111 5.19 10.25 -1.69
C PRO A 111 5.46 9.42 -0.43
N LEU A 112 6.74 9.29 -0.05
CA LEU A 112 7.16 8.49 1.09
C LEU A 112 6.81 9.19 2.42
N GLY A 113 6.34 8.43 3.41
CA GLY A 113 6.06 8.96 4.75
C GLY A 113 4.87 9.92 4.85
N MET A 114 4.04 10.02 3.79
CA MET A 114 2.89 10.94 3.73
C MET A 114 1.55 10.28 4.07
N GLY A 115 1.53 9.01 4.47
CA GLY A 115 0.27 8.30 4.73
C GLY A 115 -0.48 7.88 3.45
N CYS A 116 0.23 7.76 2.33
CA CYS A 116 -0.31 7.40 1.02
C CYS A 116 -0.08 5.92 0.64
N GLY A 117 0.25 5.06 1.60
CA GLY A 117 0.38 3.62 1.39
C GLY A 117 1.65 3.17 0.66
N SER A 118 2.70 4.01 0.60
CA SER A 118 3.96 3.67 -0.09
C SER A 118 4.63 2.41 0.47
N SER A 119 4.56 2.19 1.78
CA SER A 119 5.08 0.98 2.45
C SER A 119 4.37 -0.28 1.98
N ALA A 120 3.03 -0.28 1.96
CA ALA A 120 2.22 -1.41 1.49
C ALA A 120 2.46 -1.71 0.00
N ALA A 121 2.57 -0.67 -0.84
CA ALA A 121 2.92 -0.82 -2.25
C ALA A 121 4.31 -1.46 -2.42
N GLY A 122 5.32 -0.99 -1.68
CA GLY A 122 6.66 -1.57 -1.71
C GLY A 122 6.70 -3.04 -1.24
N ARG A 123 5.99 -3.38 -0.17
CA ARG A 123 5.89 -4.77 0.32
C ARG A 123 5.19 -5.68 -0.69
N LEU A 124 4.06 -5.25 -1.23
CA LEU A 124 3.36 -6.00 -2.28
C LEU A 124 4.24 -6.21 -3.50
N ALA A 125 4.96 -5.18 -3.94
CA ALA A 125 5.92 -5.30 -5.05
C ALA A 125 6.94 -6.39 -4.75
N ALA A 126 7.58 -6.35 -3.58
CA ALA A 126 8.59 -7.34 -3.17
C ALA A 126 8.04 -8.77 -3.15
N ILE A 127 6.82 -8.96 -2.61
CA ILE A 127 6.14 -10.26 -2.53
C ILE A 127 5.85 -10.79 -3.93
N VAL A 128 5.33 -9.95 -4.82
CA VAL A 128 5.00 -10.35 -6.20
C VAL A 128 6.28 -10.68 -6.98
N LEU A 129 7.35 -9.91 -6.81
CA LEU A 129 8.66 -10.23 -7.40
C LEU A 129 9.20 -11.58 -6.87
N ALA A 130 9.11 -11.82 -5.55
CA ALA A 130 9.54 -13.09 -4.96
C ALA A 130 8.69 -14.26 -5.45
N ASN A 131 7.37 -14.07 -5.57
CA ASN A 131 6.49 -15.09 -6.13
C ASN A 131 6.84 -15.43 -7.59
N HIS A 132 7.14 -14.41 -8.41
CA HIS A 132 7.43 -14.58 -9.84
C HIS A 132 8.81 -15.20 -10.07
N PHE A 133 9.87 -14.59 -9.55
CA PHE A 133 11.26 -15.03 -9.79
C PHE A 133 11.70 -16.21 -8.92
N GLY A 134 11.02 -16.41 -7.78
CA GLY A 134 11.24 -17.57 -6.89
C GLY A 134 10.35 -18.77 -7.20
N GLU A 135 9.44 -18.65 -8.18
CA GLU A 135 8.48 -19.72 -8.54
C GLU A 135 7.77 -20.28 -7.28
N LEU A 136 7.21 -19.37 -6.42
CA LEU A 136 6.57 -19.78 -5.18
C LEU A 136 5.15 -20.31 -5.39
N ASP A 137 4.56 -20.07 -6.58
CA ASP A 137 3.21 -20.49 -6.97
C ASP A 137 2.11 -20.05 -5.98
N TRP A 138 2.27 -18.88 -5.40
CA TRP A 138 1.30 -18.34 -4.46
C TRP A 138 0.07 -17.82 -5.16
N THR A 139 -1.08 -18.08 -4.55
CA THR A 139 -2.35 -17.50 -5.01
C THR A 139 -2.43 -16.01 -4.66
N SER A 140 -3.37 -15.31 -5.30
CA SER A 140 -3.65 -13.90 -5.02
C SER A 140 -3.99 -13.66 -3.54
N GLU A 141 -4.71 -14.60 -2.91
CA GLU A 141 -5.05 -14.58 -1.49
C GLU A 141 -3.79 -14.70 -0.63
N ARG A 142 -2.89 -15.64 -0.96
CA ARG A 142 -1.64 -15.84 -0.21
C ARG A 142 -0.71 -14.63 -0.29
N ILE A 143 -0.62 -13.98 -1.44
CA ILE A 143 0.14 -12.74 -1.63
C ILE A 143 -0.40 -11.64 -0.69
N LEU A 144 -1.73 -11.49 -0.63
CA LEU A 144 -2.36 -10.51 0.24
C LEU A 144 -2.15 -10.83 1.73
N GLU A 145 -2.33 -12.10 2.13
CA GLU A 145 -2.10 -12.55 3.51
C GLU A 145 -0.67 -12.24 3.96
N GLU A 146 0.33 -12.54 3.11
CA GLU A 146 1.73 -12.23 3.40
C GLU A 146 1.97 -10.72 3.53
N ALA A 147 1.38 -9.91 2.64
CA ALA A 147 1.48 -8.46 2.73
C ALA A 147 0.87 -7.92 4.04
N CYS A 148 -0.26 -8.47 4.48
CA CYS A 148 -0.90 -8.09 5.75
C CYS A 148 -0.04 -8.49 6.97
N VAL A 149 0.61 -9.65 6.93
CA VAL A 149 1.54 -10.08 7.99
C VAL A 149 2.72 -9.12 8.09
N LEU A 150 3.35 -8.77 6.96
CA LEU A 150 4.49 -7.85 6.93
C LEU A 150 4.12 -6.42 7.31
N GLU A 151 2.90 -5.97 7.04
CA GLU A 151 2.41 -4.62 7.37
C GLU A 151 1.92 -4.54 8.83
N GLY A 152 1.41 -5.64 9.38
CA GLY A 152 0.79 -5.73 10.70
C GLY A 152 -0.67 -5.29 10.74
N HIS A 153 -1.23 -4.85 9.61
CA HIS A 153 -2.64 -4.48 9.42
C HIS A 153 -3.04 -4.63 7.95
N PRO A 154 -4.33 -4.94 7.66
CA PRO A 154 -4.73 -5.34 6.32
C PRO A 154 -5.13 -4.19 5.38
N ASP A 155 -5.41 -3.01 5.89
CA ASP A 155 -6.12 -1.93 5.19
C ASP A 155 -5.42 -1.44 3.91
N ASN A 156 -4.18 -0.91 4.03
CA ASN A 156 -3.41 -0.43 2.88
C ASN A 156 -3.08 -1.55 1.90
N ALA A 157 -2.63 -2.71 2.40
CA ALA A 157 -2.28 -3.84 1.55
C ALA A 157 -3.49 -4.34 0.75
N ALA A 158 -4.66 -4.47 1.39
CA ALA A 158 -5.88 -4.91 0.72
C ALA A 158 -6.38 -3.90 -0.32
N ALA A 159 -6.36 -2.59 -0.03
CA ALA A 159 -6.78 -1.58 -0.99
C ALA A 159 -5.79 -1.45 -2.16
N CYS A 160 -4.49 -1.52 -1.92
CA CYS A 160 -3.47 -1.51 -2.97
C CYS A 160 -3.59 -2.74 -3.87
N TRP A 161 -3.77 -3.93 -3.28
CA TRP A 161 -3.85 -5.18 -4.02
C TRP A 161 -5.14 -5.34 -4.84
N LEU A 162 -6.28 -4.93 -4.26
CA LEU A 162 -7.60 -5.17 -4.83
C LEU A 162 -8.23 -3.97 -5.54
N GLY A 163 -7.76 -2.75 -5.24
CA GLY A 163 -8.42 -1.51 -5.66
C GLY A 163 -9.75 -1.25 -4.93
N GLY A 164 -10.37 -0.13 -5.23
CA GLY A 164 -11.64 0.29 -4.63
C GLY A 164 -11.52 0.73 -3.18
N PHE A 165 -12.65 0.73 -2.48
CA PHE A 165 -12.74 0.83 -1.03
C PHE A 165 -12.80 -0.58 -0.45
N VAL A 166 -11.96 -0.88 0.52
CA VAL A 166 -11.87 -2.19 1.17
C VAL A 166 -12.08 -2.04 2.67
N THR A 167 -12.83 -2.96 3.24
CA THR A 167 -12.81 -3.23 4.68
C THR A 167 -12.28 -4.63 4.91
N ALA A 168 -11.38 -4.79 5.87
CA ALA A 168 -10.72 -6.06 6.14
C ALA A 168 -10.55 -6.32 7.64
N ALA A 169 -10.50 -7.60 7.99
CA ALA A 169 -10.19 -8.09 9.32
C ALA A 169 -9.30 -9.32 9.20
N CYS A 170 -8.35 -9.48 10.12
CA CYS A 170 -7.48 -10.64 10.20
C CYS A 170 -7.93 -11.61 11.29
N GLU A 171 -7.99 -12.90 10.96
CA GLU A 171 -8.11 -14.01 11.92
C GLU A 171 -6.84 -14.87 11.80
N GLY A 172 -5.88 -14.63 12.68
CA GLY A 172 -4.53 -15.14 12.51
C GLY A 172 -3.87 -14.56 11.26
N THR A 173 -3.48 -15.41 10.32
CA THR A 173 -2.93 -15.00 9.02
C THR A 173 -3.99 -14.87 7.93
N THR A 174 -5.21 -15.37 8.15
CA THR A 174 -6.30 -15.30 7.17
C THR A 174 -6.91 -13.90 7.13
N VAL A 175 -7.09 -13.36 5.93
CA VAL A 175 -7.67 -12.02 5.71
C VAL A 175 -9.11 -12.16 5.21
N HIS A 176 -10.06 -11.70 6.03
CA HIS A 176 -11.47 -11.57 5.64
C HIS A 176 -11.72 -10.14 5.19
N LEU A 177 -12.28 -9.95 4.01
CA LEU A 177 -12.48 -8.62 3.45
C LEU A 177 -13.77 -8.50 2.62
N ALA A 178 -14.23 -7.25 2.50
CA ALA A 178 -15.23 -6.85 1.54
C ALA A 178 -14.71 -5.65 0.75
N ARG A 179 -14.98 -5.64 -0.57
CA ARG A 179 -14.56 -4.59 -1.50
C ARG A 179 -15.77 -3.99 -2.21
N VAL A 180 -15.78 -2.67 -2.32
CA VAL A 180 -16.74 -1.95 -3.16
C VAL A 180 -16.03 -0.94 -4.03
N VAL A 181 -16.62 -0.62 -5.18
CA VAL A 181 -16.13 0.47 -6.04
C VAL A 181 -16.79 1.76 -5.59
N PRO A 182 -16.02 2.79 -5.17
CA PRO A 182 -16.58 4.07 -4.78
C PRO A 182 -17.37 4.71 -5.93
N SER A 183 -18.28 5.63 -5.61
CA SER A 183 -19.04 6.38 -6.63
C SER A 183 -18.09 6.99 -7.67
N PRO A 184 -18.33 6.81 -8.97
CA PRO A 184 -17.49 7.38 -10.02
C PRO A 184 -17.57 8.91 -10.08
N ASP A 185 -18.58 9.52 -9.47
CA ASP A 185 -18.72 10.96 -9.38
C ASP A 185 -17.77 11.57 -8.34
N TRP A 186 -17.46 10.82 -7.27
CA TRP A 186 -16.64 11.34 -6.18
C TRP A 186 -15.20 11.59 -6.62
N ARG A 187 -14.61 12.62 -6.02
CA ARG A 187 -13.19 12.96 -6.18
C ARG A 187 -12.52 12.96 -4.82
N ALA A 188 -11.23 12.75 -4.83
CA ALA A 188 -10.39 12.90 -3.65
C ALA A 188 -9.47 14.11 -3.81
N LEU A 189 -9.31 14.88 -2.75
CA LEU A 189 -8.25 15.87 -2.62
C LEU A 189 -7.34 15.41 -1.50
N LEU A 190 -6.07 15.19 -1.82
CA LEU A 190 -5.02 14.96 -0.82
C LEU A 190 -4.34 16.28 -0.51
N VAL A 191 -4.29 16.61 0.76
CA VAL A 191 -3.54 17.76 1.25
C VAL A 191 -2.26 17.22 1.89
N LEU A 192 -1.13 17.48 1.24
CA LEU A 192 0.19 16.96 1.60
C LEU A 192 1.00 18.12 2.24
N PRO A 193 1.33 18.07 3.54
CA PRO A 193 2.30 19.00 4.12
C PRO A 193 3.72 18.69 3.63
N ALA A 194 4.69 19.58 3.88
CA ALA A 194 6.06 19.38 3.42
C ALA A 194 6.81 18.27 4.17
N GLU A 195 6.53 18.11 5.46
CA GLU A 195 7.30 17.21 6.31
C GLU A 195 6.61 15.85 6.45
N PRO A 196 7.31 14.71 6.21
CA PRO A 196 6.76 13.38 6.41
C PRO A 196 6.65 13.02 7.90
N VAL A 197 5.80 12.02 8.20
CA VAL A 197 5.65 11.45 9.55
C VAL A 197 5.88 9.94 9.47
N LEU A 198 6.69 9.41 10.39
CA LEU A 198 6.89 7.97 10.50
C LEU A 198 5.65 7.30 11.12
N THR A 199 5.23 6.19 10.56
CA THR A 199 4.08 5.42 11.07
C THR A 199 4.29 4.94 12.51
N SER A 200 5.53 4.59 12.89
CA SER A 200 5.91 4.23 14.26
C SER A 200 5.63 5.36 15.25
N ASP A 201 6.00 6.59 14.89
CA ASP A 201 5.83 7.76 15.77
C ASP A 201 4.34 8.09 15.94
N ALA A 202 3.57 8.02 14.84
CA ALA A 202 2.13 8.23 14.89
C ALA A 202 1.40 7.13 15.70
N ARG A 203 1.90 5.89 15.71
CA ARG A 203 1.35 4.81 16.55
C ARG A 203 1.72 4.97 18.02
N ALA A 204 2.90 5.44 18.33
CA ALA A 204 3.36 5.66 19.71
C ALA A 204 2.54 6.71 20.48
N LEU A 205 1.79 7.57 19.77
CA LEU A 205 0.89 8.55 20.39
C LEU A 205 -0.44 7.97 20.86
N LEU A 206 -0.78 6.75 20.46
CA LEU A 206 -2.07 6.15 20.78
C LEU A 206 -2.09 5.64 22.22
N PRO A 207 -3.19 5.85 22.97
CA PRO A 207 -3.32 5.33 24.32
C PRO A 207 -3.52 3.81 24.32
N GLU A 208 -3.12 3.14 25.39
CA GLU A 208 -3.32 1.70 25.58
C GLU A 208 -4.79 1.32 25.78
N SER A 209 -5.65 2.25 26.17
CA SER A 209 -7.07 2.01 26.44
C SER A 209 -7.93 3.22 26.08
N TYR A 210 -9.19 2.95 25.76
CA TYR A 210 -10.18 3.97 25.36
C TYR A 210 -11.43 3.93 26.23
N GLY A 211 -12.04 5.10 26.41
CA GLY A 211 -13.31 5.24 27.10
C GLY A 211 -14.46 4.55 26.33
N ARG A 212 -15.42 3.93 27.04
CA ARG A 212 -16.58 3.28 26.40
C ARG A 212 -17.32 4.21 25.45
N ALA A 213 -17.47 5.49 25.79
CA ALA A 213 -18.18 6.45 24.95
C ALA A 213 -17.50 6.66 23.61
N ASP A 214 -16.15 6.72 23.58
CA ASP A 214 -15.36 6.90 22.35
C ASP A 214 -15.40 5.63 21.49
N VAL A 215 -15.30 4.45 22.13
CA VAL A 215 -15.41 3.17 21.42
C VAL A 215 -16.80 3.03 20.77
N VAL A 216 -17.89 3.36 21.49
CA VAL A 216 -19.25 3.30 20.93
C VAL A 216 -19.41 4.30 19.79
N ALA A 217 -18.94 5.53 19.92
CA ALA A 217 -18.99 6.53 18.86
C ALA A 217 -18.25 6.05 17.61
N ASN A 218 -17.06 5.45 17.79
CA ASN A 218 -16.26 4.93 16.67
C ASN A 218 -16.93 3.73 15.99
N ILE A 219 -17.53 2.80 16.76
CA ILE A 219 -18.30 1.67 16.21
C ILE A 219 -19.48 2.17 15.37
N GLN A 220 -20.22 3.18 15.84
CA GLN A 220 -21.32 3.79 15.08
C GLN A 220 -20.83 4.41 13.78
N ALA A 221 -19.72 5.15 13.80
CA ALA A 221 -19.16 5.79 12.64
C ALA A 221 -18.64 4.77 11.62
N VAL A 222 -17.85 3.77 12.04
CA VAL A 222 -17.31 2.76 11.10
C VAL A 222 -18.39 1.86 10.52
N SER A 223 -19.47 1.59 11.27
CA SER A 223 -20.64 0.86 10.74
C SER A 223 -21.30 1.61 9.58
N LEU A 224 -21.29 2.93 9.61
CA LEU A 224 -21.80 3.75 8.51
C LEU A 224 -20.78 3.88 7.36
N LEU A 225 -19.48 3.82 7.61
CA LEU A 225 -18.44 4.06 6.63
C LEU A 225 -18.53 3.08 5.44
N GLY A 226 -18.58 1.78 5.72
CA GLY A 226 -18.73 0.74 4.69
C GLY A 226 -20.03 0.89 3.88
N LEU A 227 -21.14 1.22 4.55
CA LEU A 227 -22.42 1.47 3.89
C LEU A 227 -22.42 2.75 3.05
N ALA A 228 -21.76 3.82 3.52
CA ALA A 228 -21.64 5.07 2.78
C ALA A 228 -20.92 4.86 1.45
N PHE A 229 -19.80 4.14 1.45
CA PHE A 229 -19.09 3.79 0.21
C PHE A 229 -19.87 2.79 -0.65
N GLY A 230 -20.42 1.73 -0.05
CA GLY A 230 -21.13 0.67 -0.78
C GLY A 230 -22.42 1.11 -1.44
N LEU A 231 -23.12 2.08 -0.85
CA LEU A 231 -24.41 2.60 -1.35
C LEU A 231 -24.29 3.99 -1.99
N ALA A 232 -23.07 4.51 -2.16
CA ALA A 232 -22.80 5.87 -2.65
C ALA A 232 -23.55 6.97 -1.85
N ARG A 233 -23.69 6.78 -0.51
CA ARG A 233 -24.36 7.71 0.40
C ARG A 233 -23.37 8.75 0.93
N GLY A 234 -22.99 9.69 0.06
CA GLY A 234 -22.07 10.79 0.40
C GLY A 234 -22.53 11.65 1.59
N ASP A 235 -23.85 11.77 1.79
CA ASP A 235 -24.46 12.48 2.93
C ASP A 235 -24.08 11.87 4.30
N LEU A 236 -23.67 10.61 4.34
CA LEU A 236 -23.24 9.94 5.56
C LEU A 236 -21.75 10.11 5.87
N LEU A 237 -20.90 10.46 4.87
CA LEU A 237 -19.46 10.48 5.02
C LEU A 237 -18.98 11.46 6.11
N ARG A 238 -19.65 12.61 6.24
CA ARG A 238 -19.30 13.57 7.31
C ARG A 238 -19.36 12.96 8.71
N VAL A 239 -20.28 12.04 8.96
CA VAL A 239 -20.43 11.36 10.26
C VAL A 239 -19.59 10.08 10.29
N ALA A 240 -19.58 9.33 9.18
CA ALA A 240 -18.90 8.07 9.06
C ALA A 240 -17.36 8.18 9.16
N MET A 241 -16.79 9.32 8.73
CA MET A 241 -15.35 9.59 8.83
C MET A 241 -14.93 10.29 10.14
N GLN A 242 -15.87 10.47 11.10
CA GLN A 242 -15.48 10.92 12.46
C GLN A 242 -14.77 9.81 13.21
N ASP A 243 -13.75 10.18 13.97
CA ASP A 243 -12.92 9.25 14.70
C ASP A 243 -12.66 9.71 16.14
N ARG A 244 -12.56 8.75 17.06
CA ARG A 244 -12.24 8.91 18.49
C ARG A 244 -11.05 8.05 18.91
N ILE A 245 -10.45 7.30 17.98
CA ILE A 245 -9.46 6.27 18.28
C ILE A 245 -8.04 6.72 17.95
N HIS A 246 -7.82 7.41 16.84
CA HIS A 246 -6.46 7.77 16.44
C HIS A 246 -6.26 9.25 16.09
N GLN A 247 -7.18 9.88 15.37
CA GLN A 247 -7.00 11.27 14.89
C GLN A 247 -6.83 12.29 16.03
N PRO A 248 -7.60 12.22 17.15
CA PRO A 248 -7.43 13.17 18.24
C PRO A 248 -6.02 13.20 18.84
N TYR A 249 -5.34 12.05 18.84
CA TYR A 249 -3.99 11.91 19.40
C TYR A 249 -2.88 12.29 18.43
N ARG A 250 -3.19 12.40 17.13
CA ARG A 250 -2.23 12.72 16.06
C ARG A 250 -2.23 14.20 15.66
N THR A 251 -3.08 15.02 16.26
CA THR A 251 -3.22 16.44 15.89
C THR A 251 -1.94 17.24 16.06
N GLU A 252 -1.08 16.89 17.03
CA GLU A 252 0.19 17.58 17.27
C GLU A 252 1.20 17.36 16.14
N ILE A 253 1.22 16.17 15.54
CA ILE A 253 2.11 15.81 14.43
C ILE A 253 1.47 15.97 13.04
N CYS A 254 0.17 16.26 13.00
CA CYS A 254 -0.62 16.45 11.78
C CYS A 254 -1.36 17.80 11.84
N PRO A 255 -0.67 18.94 11.73
CA PRO A 255 -1.24 20.26 12.02
C PRO A 255 -2.34 20.68 11.04
N LEU A 256 -2.41 20.10 9.85
CA LEU A 256 -3.50 20.35 8.88
C LEU A 256 -4.82 19.68 9.29
N LEU A 257 -4.76 18.60 10.07
CA LEU A 257 -5.93 17.82 10.41
C LEU A 257 -7.01 18.64 11.14
N PRO A 258 -6.73 19.37 12.24
CA PRO A 258 -7.76 20.16 12.92
C PRO A 258 -8.33 21.30 12.08
N LEU A 259 -7.62 21.77 11.05
CA LEU A 259 -8.07 22.80 10.13
C LEU A 259 -9.04 22.27 9.06
N LEU A 260 -8.83 21.04 8.61
CA LEU A 260 -9.54 20.49 7.47
C LEU A 260 -10.77 19.63 7.86
N LEU A 261 -10.73 18.95 9.02
CA LEU A 261 -11.87 18.16 9.50
C LEU A 261 -13.19 18.96 9.57
N PRO A 262 -13.20 20.25 10.04
CA PRO A 262 -14.44 21.02 10.13
C PRO A 262 -15.08 21.38 8.77
N LEU A 263 -14.35 21.23 7.65
CA LEU A 263 -14.86 21.51 6.31
C LEU A 263 -15.86 20.45 5.82
N ALA A 264 -15.88 19.28 6.44
CA ALA A 264 -16.77 18.18 6.05
C ALA A 264 -18.26 18.58 6.17
N GLY A 265 -19.02 18.39 5.09
CA GLY A 265 -20.43 18.74 4.97
C GLY A 265 -20.70 20.13 4.38
N GLY A 266 -19.66 20.87 3.97
CA GLY A 266 -19.78 22.17 3.28
C GLY A 266 -18.99 22.21 1.98
N ASN A 267 -19.28 23.16 1.10
CA ASN A 267 -18.50 23.45 -0.12
C ASN A 267 -18.27 22.23 -1.04
N GLY A 268 -19.25 21.33 -1.13
CA GLY A 268 -19.12 20.09 -1.90
C GLY A 268 -18.27 19.01 -1.22
N ILE A 269 -17.75 19.25 -0.02
CA ILE A 269 -16.95 18.30 0.76
C ILE A 269 -17.85 17.34 1.51
N LEU A 270 -17.80 16.06 1.19
CA LEU A 270 -18.59 14.99 1.81
C LEU A 270 -18.00 14.53 3.15
N GLY A 271 -16.67 14.44 3.23
CA GLY A 271 -15.96 14.00 4.41
C GLY A 271 -14.49 14.35 4.33
N ALA A 272 -13.83 14.37 5.48
CA ALA A 272 -12.38 14.58 5.61
C ALA A 272 -11.83 13.69 6.71
N ALA A 273 -10.63 13.16 6.52
CA ALA A 273 -9.93 12.35 7.51
C ALA A 273 -8.42 12.37 7.27
N LEU A 274 -7.66 12.02 8.30
CA LEU A 274 -6.24 11.72 8.15
C LEU A 274 -6.05 10.55 7.20
N SER A 275 -5.10 10.65 6.29
CA SER A 275 -4.72 9.56 5.38
C SER A 275 -3.70 8.65 6.07
N GLY A 276 -4.07 7.42 6.35
CA GLY A 276 -3.23 6.46 7.05
C GLY A 276 -2.73 6.97 8.42
N ALA A 277 -1.43 6.94 8.62
CA ALA A 277 -0.79 7.50 9.82
C ALA A 277 -0.65 9.03 9.76
N GLY A 278 -0.89 9.63 8.63
CA GLY A 278 -0.64 11.03 8.32
C GLY A 278 0.74 11.23 7.67
N PRO A 279 1.17 12.49 7.49
CA PRO A 279 0.49 13.74 7.86
C PRO A 279 -0.54 14.22 6.83
N ALA A 280 -0.68 13.55 5.68
CA ALA A 280 -1.66 13.93 4.66
C ALA A 280 -3.10 13.83 5.18
N VAL A 281 -3.95 14.71 4.67
CA VAL A 281 -5.40 14.68 4.91
C VAL A 281 -6.13 14.38 3.61
N LEU A 282 -6.96 13.34 3.63
CA LEU A 282 -7.87 13.02 2.55
C LEU A 282 -9.17 13.81 2.72
N VAL A 283 -9.61 14.47 1.64
CA VAL A 283 -10.90 15.14 1.56
C VAL A 283 -11.69 14.52 0.41
N VAL A 284 -12.87 13.99 0.71
CA VAL A 284 -13.79 13.42 -0.29
C VAL A 284 -14.74 14.49 -0.78
N VAL A 285 -14.78 14.72 -2.10
CA VAL A 285 -15.60 15.74 -2.76
C VAL A 285 -16.69 15.07 -3.59
N ALA A 286 -17.89 15.65 -3.59
CA ALA A 286 -19.09 15.06 -4.17
C ALA A 286 -18.99 14.84 -5.67
N SER A 287 -18.33 15.75 -6.39
CA SER A 287 -18.13 15.65 -7.84
C SER A 287 -16.98 16.53 -8.33
N GLU A 288 -16.60 16.32 -9.59
CA GLU A 288 -15.60 17.18 -10.26
C GLU A 288 -16.01 18.65 -10.32
N LYS A 289 -17.33 18.93 -10.38
CA LYS A 289 -17.85 20.30 -10.39
C LYS A 289 -17.65 21.04 -9.08
N ASP A 290 -17.58 20.31 -7.98
CA ASP A 290 -17.40 20.86 -6.63
C ASP A 290 -15.92 21.09 -6.28
N LEU A 291 -14.97 20.56 -7.07
CA LEU A 291 -13.53 20.69 -6.82
C LEU A 291 -13.05 22.15 -6.67
N PRO A 292 -13.50 23.13 -7.50
CA PRO A 292 -13.04 24.51 -7.34
C PRO A 292 -13.45 25.14 -6.00
N GLU A 293 -14.70 24.89 -5.57
CA GLU A 293 -15.22 25.41 -4.30
C GLU A 293 -14.54 24.73 -3.10
N ALA A 294 -14.43 23.40 -3.13
CA ALA A 294 -13.72 22.62 -2.12
C ALA A 294 -12.25 23.04 -2.00
N SER A 295 -11.54 23.18 -3.13
CA SER A 295 -10.15 23.63 -3.16
C SER A 295 -9.97 25.02 -2.57
N THR A 296 -10.91 25.93 -2.83
CA THR A 296 -10.90 27.28 -2.27
C THR A 296 -11.10 27.25 -0.76
N ALA A 297 -12.06 26.45 -0.27
CA ALA A 297 -12.32 26.29 1.17
C ALA A 297 -11.10 25.70 1.89
N ILE A 298 -10.45 24.68 1.30
CA ILE A 298 -9.23 24.07 1.82
C ILE A 298 -8.09 25.11 1.89
N ARG A 299 -7.82 25.85 0.81
CA ARG A 299 -6.76 26.88 0.79
C ARG A 299 -6.97 27.95 1.83
N ASN A 300 -8.23 28.40 2.00
CA ASN A 300 -8.57 29.41 3.01
C ASN A 300 -8.36 28.87 4.44
N ALA A 301 -8.70 27.60 4.69
CA ALA A 301 -8.49 26.96 5.99
C ALA A 301 -6.98 26.77 6.32
N MET A 302 -6.15 26.64 5.28
CA MET A 302 -4.69 26.49 5.39
C MET A 302 -3.95 27.82 5.30
N GLU A 303 -4.62 28.97 5.46
CA GLU A 303 -3.94 30.27 5.44
C GLU A 303 -2.78 30.28 6.45
N GLY A 304 -1.56 30.49 5.97
CA GLY A 304 -0.32 30.37 6.75
C GLY A 304 0.48 29.07 6.57
N PHE A 305 -0.09 28.04 5.95
CA PHE A 305 0.61 26.81 5.57
C PHE A 305 0.99 26.85 4.07
N THR A 306 1.99 27.64 3.71
CA THR A 306 2.35 27.94 2.31
C THR A 306 3.01 26.77 1.58
N GLU A 307 3.53 25.78 2.30
CA GLU A 307 4.28 24.64 1.75
C GLU A 307 3.41 23.39 1.57
N ALA A 308 2.11 23.45 1.92
CA ALA A 308 1.21 22.32 1.70
C ALA A 308 0.74 22.24 0.23
N GLU A 309 0.86 21.05 -0.35
CA GLU A 309 0.39 20.75 -1.71
C GLU A 309 -1.03 20.18 -1.70
N LEU A 310 -1.83 20.59 -2.67
CA LEU A 310 -3.18 20.08 -2.88
C LEU A 310 -3.22 19.25 -4.17
N VAL A 311 -3.34 17.94 -4.04
CA VAL A 311 -3.34 16.99 -5.15
C VAL A 311 -4.76 16.48 -5.38
N VAL A 312 -5.26 16.63 -6.63
CA VAL A 312 -6.54 16.05 -7.06
C VAL A 312 -6.33 14.59 -7.46
N CYS A 313 -7.12 13.69 -6.90
CA CYS A 313 -7.04 12.26 -7.17
C CYS A 313 -8.43 11.69 -7.49
N ARG A 314 -8.42 10.50 -8.08
CA ARG A 314 -9.61 9.66 -8.28
C ARG A 314 -9.50 8.40 -7.43
N PHE A 315 -10.64 7.87 -7.07
CA PHE A 315 -10.71 6.51 -6.54
C PHE A 315 -10.59 5.53 -7.70
N VAL A 316 -9.67 4.57 -7.59
CA VAL A 316 -9.46 3.57 -8.64
C VAL A 316 -10.18 2.27 -8.34
N ARG A 317 -10.68 1.66 -9.40
CA ARG A 317 -11.38 0.39 -9.32
C ARG A 317 -10.40 -0.78 -9.20
N ASP A 318 -9.39 -0.79 -10.06
CA ASP A 318 -8.50 -1.93 -10.23
C ASP A 318 -7.28 -1.78 -9.31
N GLY A 319 -6.91 -2.87 -8.66
CA GLY A 319 -5.75 -2.93 -7.79
C GLY A 319 -4.56 -3.58 -8.47
N ALA A 320 -3.45 -3.69 -7.78
CA ALA A 320 -2.21 -4.22 -8.32
C ALA A 320 -2.37 -5.63 -8.92
N LYS A 321 -3.22 -6.49 -8.33
CA LYS A 321 -3.48 -7.85 -8.85
C LYS A 321 -4.05 -7.88 -10.27
N ASP A 322 -4.77 -6.82 -10.67
CA ASP A 322 -5.41 -6.68 -11.98
C ASP A 322 -4.47 -5.99 -13.00
N LEU A 323 -3.32 -5.48 -12.53
CA LEU A 323 -2.37 -4.65 -13.27
C LEU A 323 -0.96 -5.28 -13.30
N VAL A 324 -0.88 -6.61 -13.18
CA VAL A 324 0.36 -7.39 -13.34
C VAL A 324 0.46 -7.86 -14.77
N GLU A 325 1.57 -7.53 -15.43
CA GLU A 325 1.91 -8.01 -16.76
C GLU A 325 3.18 -8.86 -16.68
N THR A 326 3.20 -10.01 -17.31
CA THR A 326 4.38 -10.90 -17.36
C THR A 326 4.65 -11.37 -18.77
N GLN A 327 5.93 -11.51 -19.10
CA GLN A 327 6.33 -12.28 -20.28
C GLN A 327 7.04 -13.54 -19.79
N GLN A 328 6.49 -14.70 -20.13
CA GLN A 328 7.19 -15.97 -20.01
C GLN A 328 8.07 -16.16 -21.25
N VAL A 329 9.32 -16.56 -21.03
CA VAL A 329 10.28 -16.90 -22.10
C VAL A 329 10.08 -18.33 -22.56
#